data_cc237dffd367de80c2ed35f49fdfec2f
#
_entry.id   cc237dffd367de80c2ed35f49fdfec2f
#
_cell.length_a   1.000
_cell.length_b   1.000
_cell.length_c   1.000
_cell.angle_alpha   90.00
_cell.angle_beta   90.00
_cell.angle_gamma   90.00
#
_symmetry.space_group_name_H-M   'P 1'
#
loop_
_entity.id
_entity.type
_entity.pdbx_description
1 polymer ?
#
loop_
_entity_poly.entity_id
_entity_poly.type
_entity_poly.pdbx_seq_one_letter_code
_entity_poly.pdbx_strand_id
1 'polypeptide(L)' 'MPHRYFTTEISDGTATLRGADAHHLARVMRAKPGDTVILCDGNAVEYTATITGFGEDRVDFACLLYTSPSP' A
#
# COMPACT_ATOMS: atom_id res chain seq x y z
N MET A 1 14.07 4.23 -4.03
CA MET A 1 13.27 3.22 -4.72
C MET A 1 12.01 2.93 -3.94
N PRO A 2 10.86 3.01 -4.58
CA PRO A 2 9.63 2.70 -3.89
C PRO A 2 9.55 1.21 -3.59
N HIS A 3 9.06 0.89 -2.43
CA HIS A 3 8.86 -0.50 -2.06
C HIS A 3 7.55 -1.00 -2.63
N ARG A 4 7.54 -2.26 -2.97
CA ARG A 4 6.38 -2.88 -3.60
C ARG A 4 5.82 -3.93 -2.64
N TYR A 5 4.54 -3.84 -2.38
CA TYR A 5 3.84 -4.78 -1.52
C TYR A 5 2.64 -5.35 -2.25
N PHE A 6 2.20 -6.49 -1.79
CA PHE A 6 1.09 -7.20 -2.40
C PHE A 6 -0.09 -7.18 -1.43
N THR A 7 -1.24 -6.75 -1.90
CA THR A 7 -2.44 -6.80 -1.08
C THR A 7 -3.66 -6.98 -1.97
N THR A 8 -4.66 -7.66 -1.45
CA THR A 8 -5.93 -7.81 -2.15
C THR A 8 -7.02 -6.91 -1.56
N GLU A 9 -6.69 -6.16 -0.52
CA GLU A 9 -7.68 -5.30 0.12
C GLU A 9 -7.59 -3.88 -0.41
N ILE A 10 -7.89 -3.73 -1.68
CA ILE A 10 -7.90 -2.43 -2.34
C ILE A 10 -9.33 -2.15 -2.76
N SER A 11 -9.86 -1.00 -2.34
CA SER A 11 -11.24 -0.67 -2.59
C SER A 11 -11.42 0.84 -2.67
N ASP A 12 -12.06 1.30 -3.75
CA ASP A 12 -12.47 2.70 -3.90
C ASP A 12 -11.45 3.74 -3.46
N GLY A 13 -10.23 3.59 -3.93
CA GLY A 13 -9.21 4.58 -3.63
C GLY A 13 -8.55 4.40 -2.28
N THR A 14 -8.86 3.32 -1.57
CA THR A 14 -8.19 3.03 -0.31
C THR A 14 -7.66 1.61 -0.34
N ALA A 15 -6.69 1.34 0.50
CA ALA A 15 -6.12 0.01 0.59
C ALA A 15 -5.67 -0.24 2.02
N THR A 16 -5.56 -1.51 2.36
CA THR A 16 -5.11 -1.90 3.69
C THR A 16 -4.12 -3.04 3.54
N LEU A 17 -3.00 -2.93 4.24
CA LEU A 17 -1.99 -3.97 4.29
C LEU A 17 -2.04 -4.57 5.68
N ARG A 18 -2.03 -5.90 5.77
CA ARG A 18 -2.15 -6.59 7.05
C ARG A 18 -1.08 -7.65 7.21
N GLY A 19 -0.92 -8.13 8.43
CA GLY A 19 -0.05 -9.25 8.71
C GLY A 19 1.41 -8.88 8.70
N ALA A 20 2.24 -9.82 8.25
CA ALA A 20 3.68 -9.63 8.28
C ALA A 20 4.14 -8.43 7.47
N ASP A 21 3.49 -8.18 6.36
CA ASP A 21 3.86 -7.05 5.51
C ASP A 21 3.61 -5.73 6.22
N ALA A 22 2.50 -5.63 6.94
CA ALA A 22 2.21 -4.42 7.70
C ALA A 22 3.24 -4.21 8.81
N HIS A 23 3.58 -5.28 9.50
CA HIS A 23 4.62 -5.22 10.53
C HIS A 23 5.96 -4.81 9.94
N HIS A 24 6.30 -5.41 8.82
CA HIS A 24 7.56 -5.10 8.16
C HIS A 24 7.63 -3.62 7.79
N LEU A 25 6.57 -3.13 7.20
CA LEU A 25 6.52 -1.73 6.79
C LEU A 25 6.61 -0.79 7.98
N ALA A 26 5.87 -1.07 9.03
CA ALA A 26 5.84 -0.19 10.19
C ALA A 26 7.11 -0.25 11.01
N ARG A 27 7.70 -1.43 11.17
CA ARG A 27 8.85 -1.59 12.06
C ARG A 27 10.18 -1.53 11.35
N VAL A 28 10.32 -2.29 10.27
CA VAL A 28 11.60 -2.38 9.59
C VAL A 28 11.84 -1.16 8.74
N MET A 29 10.84 -0.77 7.98
CA MET A 29 10.97 0.37 7.09
C MET A 29 10.71 1.70 7.79
N ARG A 30 10.14 1.64 8.98
CA ARG A 30 9.82 2.84 9.74
C ARG A 30 9.00 3.82 8.94
N ALA A 31 8.04 3.29 8.22
CA ALA A 31 7.18 4.13 7.38
C ALA A 31 6.33 5.07 8.24
N LYS A 32 5.97 6.17 7.66
CA LYS A 32 5.20 7.21 8.34
C LYS A 32 4.03 7.61 7.47
N PRO A 33 2.97 8.18 8.06
CA PRO A 33 1.89 8.75 7.26
C PRO A 33 2.46 9.78 6.29
N GLY A 34 2.05 9.69 5.04
CA GLY A 34 2.58 10.53 3.99
C GLY A 34 3.59 9.83 3.09
N ASP A 35 4.14 8.73 3.54
CA ASP A 35 5.07 7.96 2.71
C ASP A 35 4.30 7.27 1.59
N THR A 36 4.97 7.08 0.47
CA THR A 36 4.35 6.47 -0.70
C THR A 36 4.97 5.11 -0.95
N VAL A 37 4.13 4.15 -1.28
CA VAL A 37 4.59 2.82 -1.67
C VAL A 37 3.78 2.35 -2.87
N ILE A 38 4.23 1.27 -3.49
CA ILE A 38 3.53 0.67 -4.62
C ILE A 38 2.82 -0.57 -4.09
N LEU A 39 1.53 -0.66 -4.36
CA LEU A 39 0.74 -1.83 -4.00
C LEU A 39 0.33 -2.56 -5.28
N CYS A 40 0.42 -3.88 -5.23
CA CYS A 40 0.02 -4.73 -6.34
C CYS A 40 -1.16 -5.58 -5.92
N ASP A 41 -2.13 -5.74 -6.79
CA ASP A 41 -3.33 -6.47 -6.44
C ASP A 41 -3.38 -7.90 -6.98
N GLY A 42 -2.30 -8.35 -7.58
CA GLY A 42 -2.26 -9.70 -8.10
C GLY A 42 -2.66 -9.82 -9.56
N ASN A 43 -3.23 -8.79 -10.14
CA ASN A 43 -3.60 -8.78 -11.55
C ASN A 43 -2.61 -7.96 -12.37
N ALA A 44 -1.41 -7.84 -11.88
CA ALA A 44 -0.37 -7.05 -12.53
C ALA A 44 -0.70 -5.56 -12.58
N VAL A 45 -1.59 -5.11 -11.73
CA VAL A 45 -1.93 -3.71 -11.62
C VAL A 45 -1.19 -3.13 -10.43
N GLU A 46 -0.53 -2.02 -10.64
CA GLU A 46 0.20 -1.34 -9.57
C GLU A 46 -0.50 -0.05 -9.20
N TYR A 47 -0.61 0.17 -7.91
CA TYR A 47 -1.25 1.37 -7.39
C TYR A 47 -0.24 2.17 -6.60
N THR A 48 -0.21 3.47 -6.83
CA THR A 48 0.59 4.35 -5.99
C THR A 48 -0.25 4.69 -4.77
N ALA A 49 0.21 4.27 -3.62
CA ALA A 49 -0.54 4.43 -2.38
C ALA A 49 0.23 5.26 -1.39
N THR A 50 -0.48 6.12 -0.68
CA THR A 50 0.12 6.96 0.34
C THR A 50 -0.41 6.51 1.70
N ILE A 51 0.48 6.33 2.65
CA ILE A 51 0.11 5.88 3.98
C ILE A 51 -0.68 6.99 4.66
N THR A 52 -1.87 6.66 5.14
CA THR A 52 -2.70 7.62 5.86
C THR A 52 -2.71 7.35 7.36
N GLY A 53 -2.39 6.13 7.77
CA GLY A 53 -2.37 5.82 9.19
C GLY A 53 -1.97 4.40 9.44
N PHE A 54 -1.83 4.05 10.71
CA PHE A 54 -1.45 2.72 11.13
C PHE A 54 -2.44 2.19 12.14
N GLY A 55 -2.80 0.91 11.99
CA GLY A 55 -3.56 0.22 13.01
C GLY A 55 -2.65 -0.73 13.77
N GLU A 56 -3.24 -1.56 14.63
CA GLU A 56 -2.47 -2.49 15.44
C GLU A 56 -1.67 -3.47 14.59
N ASP A 57 -2.33 -4.06 13.61
CA ASP A 57 -1.67 -5.01 12.72
C ASP A 57 -1.95 -4.68 11.28
N ARG A 58 -2.10 -3.40 10.98
CA ARG A 58 -2.44 -2.99 9.62
C ARG A 58 -1.88 -1.62 9.32
N VAL A 59 -1.77 -1.35 8.04
CA VAL A 59 -1.38 -0.01 7.55
C VAL A 59 -2.46 0.40 6.56
N ASP A 60 -2.99 1.60 6.73
CA ASP A 60 -4.02 2.14 5.85
C ASP A 60 -3.39 3.06 4.81
N PHE A 61 -3.90 2.97 3.59
CA PHE A 61 -3.37 3.73 2.47
C PHE A 61 -4.49 4.44 1.73
N ALA A 62 -4.13 5.55 1.10
CA ALA A 62 -4.99 6.19 0.13
C ALA A 62 -4.35 5.98 -1.24
N CYS A 63 -5.07 5.35 -2.15
CA CYS A 63 -4.59 5.15 -3.51
C CYS A 63 -5.01 6.35 -4.34
N LEU A 64 -4.06 7.22 -4.62
CA LEU A 64 -4.38 8.46 -5.31
C LEU A 64 -4.70 8.25 -6.78
N LEU A 65 -3.99 7.34 -7.40
CA LEU A 65 -4.20 7.09 -8.81
C LEU A 65 -3.83 5.67 -9.09
N TYR A 66 -4.71 4.95 -9.69
CA TYR A 66 -4.30 3.70 -10.28
C TYR A 66 -4.07 3.99 -11.74
N THR A 67 -2.90 3.72 -12.20
CA THR A 67 -2.66 3.82 -13.61
C THR A 67 -3.03 2.48 -14.17
N SER A 68 -4.09 2.46 -14.87
CA SER A 68 -4.33 1.27 -15.65
C SER A 68 -3.17 1.19 -16.63
N PRO A 69 -2.70 0.00 -16.92
CA PRO A 69 -1.66 -0.18 -17.90
C PRO A 69 -2.25 0.30 -19.21
N SER A 70 -1.97 1.47 -19.52
CA SER A 70 -2.53 1.93 -20.72
C SER A 70 -1.83 1.34 -21.90
N PRO A 71 -2.50 1.27 -22.93
CA PRO A 71 -1.96 0.85 -24.19
C PRO A 71 -0.84 1.74 -24.65
#